data_7c52c6435ae311168e0eba907e46897e
#
_entry.id   7c52c6435ae311168e0eba907e46897e
#
_cell.length_a   1.000
_cell.length_b   1.000
_cell.length_c   1.000
_cell.angle_alpha   90.00
_cell.angle_beta   90.00
_cell.angle_gamma   90.00
#
_symmetry.space_group_name_H-M   'P 1'
#
loop_
_entity.id
_entity.type
_entity.pdbx_description
1 polymer ?
#
loop_
_entity_poly.entity_id
_entity_poly.type
_entity_poly.pdbx_seq_one_letter_code
_entity_poly.pdbx_strand_id
1 'polypeptide(L)'
;MTDVHCHISSGDPAVREFLIGRDFFGVHPWETLERTFDPAEVVAELREKLMANPSAGVGEIGLDRLKEREISANMRTVFEAQLRLALELGRPVVLHGAKCWGQVVAAVKAAKGEDERQETRDMRFLFHGFSRSDGLIPDIVAQNGYISVGPAVMNDHAVNYRELVKKIPLDRLLLETDRTEQSAAECPPLADILAKTAELRGMSVADLERQTDANARKLW
;
A
#
# COMPACT_ATOMS: atom_id res chain seq x y z
N MET A 1 -13.33 -12.21 -3.42
CA MET A 1 -12.68 -10.87 -3.52
C MET A 1 -11.63 -10.72 -2.44
N THR A 2 -10.61 -9.90 -2.69
CA THR A 2 -9.56 -9.59 -1.69
C THR A 2 -9.43 -8.08 -1.54
N ASP A 3 -9.64 -7.60 -0.31
CA ASP A 3 -9.30 -6.24 0.15
C ASP A 3 -7.87 -6.25 0.67
N VAL A 4 -6.97 -5.59 -0.04
CA VAL A 4 -5.54 -5.67 0.27
C VAL A 4 -5.07 -4.67 1.32
N HIS A 5 -5.95 -3.74 1.73
CA HIS A 5 -5.63 -2.73 2.74
C HIS A 5 -6.90 -2.14 3.37
N CYS A 6 -7.06 -2.38 4.66
CA CYS A 6 -8.07 -1.73 5.49
C CYS A 6 -7.59 -1.64 6.95
N HIS A 7 -8.14 -0.70 7.70
CA HIS A 7 -7.84 -0.51 9.13
C HIS A 7 -8.81 -1.27 10.02
N ILE A 8 -10.07 -1.41 9.58
CA ILE A 8 -11.08 -2.20 10.27
C ILE A 8 -11.79 -3.13 9.28
N SER A 9 -12.22 -4.30 9.77
CA SER A 9 -12.96 -5.27 8.96
C SER A 9 -14.33 -4.75 8.57
N SER A 10 -14.76 -5.09 7.35
CA SER A 10 -16.15 -4.90 6.91
C SER A 10 -17.11 -5.92 7.54
N GLY A 11 -16.57 -7.05 8.00
CA GLY A 11 -17.36 -8.19 8.47
C GLY A 11 -18.01 -9.00 7.35
N ASP A 12 -17.72 -8.71 6.07
CA ASP A 12 -18.24 -9.48 4.95
C ASP A 12 -17.46 -10.80 4.77
N PRO A 13 -18.08 -11.98 5.00
CA PRO A 13 -17.38 -13.26 4.90
C PRO A 13 -16.97 -13.62 3.46
N ALA A 14 -17.47 -12.92 2.44
CA ALA A 14 -17.08 -13.10 1.04
C ALA A 14 -15.79 -12.34 0.68
N VAL A 15 -15.29 -11.49 1.58
CA VAL A 15 -14.09 -10.69 1.37
C VAL A 15 -12.96 -11.17 2.27
N ARG A 16 -11.83 -11.54 1.66
CA ARG A 16 -10.58 -11.71 2.39
C ARG A 16 -9.96 -10.33 2.61
N GLU A 17 -9.73 -9.98 3.85
CA GLU A 17 -9.23 -8.66 4.24
C GLU A 17 -7.84 -8.75 4.84
N PHE A 18 -6.97 -7.80 4.44
CA PHE A 18 -5.67 -7.57 5.04
C PHE A 18 -5.70 -6.29 5.88
N LEU A 19 -5.58 -6.45 7.20
CA LEU A 19 -5.76 -5.38 8.18
C LEU A 19 -4.43 -4.89 8.75
N ILE A 20 -4.33 -3.58 8.86
CA ILE A 20 -3.27 -2.93 9.64
C ILE A 20 -3.43 -3.34 11.13
N GLY A 21 -2.30 -3.66 11.77
CA GLY A 21 -2.28 -4.15 13.15
C GLY A 21 -2.55 -5.63 13.34
N ARG A 22 -2.92 -6.36 12.27
CA ARG A 22 -3.07 -7.81 12.23
C ARG A 22 -2.14 -8.45 11.20
N ASP A 23 -2.25 -8.02 9.96
CA ASP A 23 -1.51 -8.58 8.81
C ASP A 23 -0.29 -7.72 8.44
N PHE A 24 -0.26 -6.49 8.94
CA PHE A 24 0.84 -5.54 8.77
C PHE A 24 1.12 -4.80 10.07
N PHE A 25 2.39 -4.53 10.30
CA PHE A 25 2.86 -3.72 11.43
C PHE A 25 3.83 -2.66 10.94
N GLY A 26 3.67 -1.44 11.44
CA GLY A 26 4.54 -0.31 11.11
C GLY A 26 4.16 0.94 11.89
N VAL A 27 5.01 1.96 11.85
CA VAL A 27 4.73 3.31 12.33
C VAL A 27 4.31 4.13 11.12
N HIS A 28 3.05 4.56 11.13
CA HIS A 28 2.46 5.38 10.07
C HIS A 28 3.11 6.78 10.05
N PRO A 29 3.29 7.43 8.88
CA PRO A 29 3.91 8.77 8.81
C PRO A 29 3.21 9.82 9.67
N TRP A 30 1.91 9.73 9.90
CA TRP A 30 1.19 10.68 10.77
C TRP A 30 1.61 10.58 12.24
N GLU A 31 1.97 9.40 12.74
CA GLU A 31 2.45 9.25 14.10
C GLU A 31 3.75 10.03 14.34
N THR A 32 4.59 10.16 13.30
CA THR A 32 5.83 10.93 13.37
C THR A 32 5.61 12.46 13.45
N LEU A 33 4.38 12.93 13.20
CA LEU A 33 3.98 14.32 13.40
C LEU A 33 3.56 14.58 14.85
N GLU A 34 3.09 13.56 15.55
CA GLU A 34 2.60 13.65 16.93
C GLU A 34 3.73 13.52 17.93
N ARG A 35 4.76 12.72 17.62
CA ARG A 35 5.93 12.50 18.47
C ARG A 35 7.19 12.19 17.67
N THR A 36 8.33 12.41 18.27
CA THR A 36 9.62 11.96 17.74
C THR A 36 9.86 10.51 18.11
N PHE A 37 10.29 9.71 17.15
CA PHE A 37 10.68 8.31 17.35
C PHE A 37 12.21 8.16 17.26
N ASP A 38 12.76 7.26 18.05
CA ASP A 38 14.08 6.71 17.79
C ASP A 38 13.94 5.59 16.74
N PRO A 39 14.54 5.71 15.55
CA PRO A 39 14.46 4.67 14.53
C PRO A 39 14.97 3.30 14.99
N ALA A 40 15.93 3.25 15.92
CA ALA A 40 16.45 2.00 16.44
C ALA A 40 15.44 1.29 17.35
N GLU A 41 14.72 2.03 18.18
CA GLU A 41 13.62 1.49 19.00
C GLU A 41 12.48 0.99 18.12
N VAL A 42 12.08 1.78 17.10
CA VAL A 42 11.04 1.36 16.14
C VAL A 42 11.41 0.05 15.45
N VAL A 43 12.66 -0.09 14.99
CA VAL A 43 13.14 -1.30 14.33
C VAL A 43 13.12 -2.50 15.31
N ALA A 44 13.53 -2.31 16.56
CA ALA A 44 13.54 -3.38 17.56
C ALA A 44 12.11 -3.89 17.85
N GLU A 45 11.17 -2.97 18.15
CA GLU A 45 9.77 -3.32 18.41
C GLU A 45 9.08 -3.97 17.20
N LEU A 46 9.33 -3.42 15.99
CA LEU A 46 8.75 -3.95 14.76
C LEU A 46 9.30 -5.35 14.45
N ARG A 47 10.60 -5.58 14.68
CA ARG A 47 11.23 -6.89 14.53
C ARG A 47 10.58 -7.93 15.45
N GLU A 48 10.35 -7.61 16.71
CA GLU A 48 9.68 -8.51 17.66
C GLU A 48 8.27 -8.87 17.17
N LYS A 49 7.48 -7.89 16.74
CA LYS A 49 6.14 -8.12 16.19
C LYS A 49 6.16 -9.03 14.95
N LEU A 50 7.10 -8.79 14.02
CA LEU A 50 7.23 -9.59 12.80
C LEU A 50 7.72 -11.01 13.08
N MET A 51 8.60 -11.21 14.06
CA MET A 51 9.04 -12.54 14.48
C MET A 51 7.92 -13.34 15.16
N ALA A 52 7.07 -12.67 15.94
CA ALA A 52 5.88 -13.28 16.55
C ALA A 52 4.78 -13.58 15.50
N ASN A 53 4.78 -12.90 14.34
CA ASN A 53 3.79 -13.04 13.28
C ASN A 53 4.49 -13.33 11.94
N PRO A 54 4.88 -14.58 11.67
CA PRO A 54 5.69 -14.94 10.50
C PRO A 54 5.08 -14.63 9.14
N SER A 55 3.75 -14.54 9.04
CA SER A 55 3.02 -14.19 7.81
C SER A 55 2.79 -12.70 7.63
N ALA A 56 3.08 -11.87 8.64
CA ALA A 56 2.82 -10.45 8.58
C ALA A 56 3.84 -9.70 7.71
N GLY A 57 3.36 -8.67 7.01
CA GLY A 57 4.17 -7.70 6.30
C GLY A 57 4.50 -6.47 7.13
N VAL A 58 5.24 -5.53 6.52
CA VAL A 58 5.55 -4.23 7.11
C VAL A 58 4.62 -3.17 6.52
N GLY A 59 3.94 -2.43 7.35
CA GLY A 59 3.03 -1.36 6.92
C GLY A 59 1.99 -0.99 7.99
N GLU A 60 1.39 0.12 7.79
CA GLU A 60 1.55 1.10 6.73
C GLU A 60 2.75 2.01 7.05
N ILE A 61 3.72 2.09 6.15
CA ILE A 61 4.90 2.95 6.29
C ILE A 61 5.06 3.87 5.08
N GLY A 62 5.71 5.00 5.24
CA GLY A 62 5.90 5.88 4.09
C GLY A 62 6.10 7.35 4.44
N LEU A 63 5.65 8.21 3.51
CA LEU A 63 5.79 9.64 3.59
C LEU A 63 4.44 10.32 3.33
N ASP A 64 4.19 11.45 4.00
CA ASP A 64 2.96 12.23 3.82
C ASP A 64 3.26 13.74 3.73
N ARG A 65 2.70 14.40 2.70
CA ARG A 65 2.71 15.86 2.52
C ARG A 65 1.30 16.44 2.49
N LEU A 66 0.33 15.69 2.99
CA LEU A 66 -1.05 16.13 3.05
C LEU A 66 -1.30 17.02 4.28
N LYS A 67 -0.80 16.57 5.45
CA LYS A 67 -0.92 17.30 6.71
C LYS A 67 0.13 18.41 6.84
N GLU A 68 1.36 18.15 6.39
CA GLU A 68 2.45 19.14 6.40
C GLU A 68 3.08 19.27 5.01
N ARG A 69 3.55 20.50 4.66
CA ARG A 69 4.14 20.75 3.35
C ARG A 69 5.48 20.06 3.14
N GLU A 70 6.23 19.88 4.22
CA GLU A 70 7.58 19.31 4.20
C GLU A 70 7.61 17.98 4.95
N ILE A 71 8.41 17.07 4.44
CA ILE A 71 8.69 15.79 5.09
C ILE A 71 9.75 16.05 6.17
N SER A 72 9.39 15.86 7.42
CA SER A 72 10.31 16.01 8.54
C SER A 72 11.44 14.98 8.49
N ALA A 73 12.58 15.30 9.10
CA ALA A 73 13.69 14.35 9.23
C ALA A 73 13.24 13.09 9.99
N ASN A 74 12.41 13.24 11.03
CA ASN A 74 11.86 12.13 11.80
C ASN A 74 11.03 11.18 10.92
N MET A 75 10.07 11.72 10.15
CA MET A 75 9.26 10.92 9.23
C MET A 75 10.13 10.12 8.25
N ARG A 76 11.13 10.78 7.66
CA ARG A 76 12.04 10.16 6.69
C ARG A 76 12.87 9.05 7.32
N THR A 77 13.53 9.32 8.45
CA THR A 77 14.43 8.34 9.08
C THR A 77 13.65 7.13 9.61
N VAL A 78 12.45 7.32 10.17
CA VAL A 78 11.57 6.23 10.61
C VAL A 78 11.11 5.39 9.42
N PHE A 79 10.67 6.02 8.33
CA PHE A 79 10.29 5.30 7.11
C PHE A 79 11.43 4.45 6.55
N GLU A 80 12.62 5.05 6.35
CA GLU A 80 13.78 4.35 5.79
C GLU A 80 14.25 3.21 6.68
N ALA A 81 14.21 3.36 8.01
CA ALA A 81 14.59 2.31 8.95
C ALA A 81 13.65 1.10 8.87
N GLN A 82 12.34 1.33 8.82
CA GLN A 82 11.34 0.28 8.66
C GLN A 82 11.43 -0.41 7.28
N LEU A 83 11.69 0.37 6.22
CA LEU A 83 11.87 -0.17 4.88
C LEU A 83 13.08 -1.11 4.81
N ARG A 84 14.23 -0.70 5.41
CA ARG A 84 15.42 -1.57 5.48
C ARG A 84 15.16 -2.85 6.28
N LEU A 85 14.43 -2.76 7.39
CA LEU A 85 14.04 -3.95 8.15
C LEU A 85 13.17 -4.89 7.32
N ALA A 86 12.20 -4.36 6.57
CA ALA A 86 11.37 -5.18 5.69
C ALA A 86 12.20 -5.92 4.65
N LEU A 87 13.16 -5.24 4.02
CA LEU A 87 14.10 -5.84 3.06
C LEU A 87 14.98 -6.91 3.72
N GLU A 88 15.51 -6.65 4.92
CA GLU A 88 16.31 -7.60 5.68
C GLU A 88 15.54 -8.89 5.96
N LEU A 89 14.27 -8.78 6.35
CA LEU A 89 13.43 -9.91 6.72
C LEU A 89 12.66 -10.54 5.55
N GLY A 90 12.78 -10.00 4.33
CA GLY A 90 12.05 -10.47 3.15
C GLY A 90 10.54 -10.29 3.26
N ARG A 91 10.05 -9.27 3.97
CA ARG A 91 8.63 -9.04 4.24
C ARG A 91 7.99 -8.13 3.22
N PRO A 92 6.79 -8.45 2.68
CA PRO A 92 6.05 -7.54 1.81
C PRO A 92 5.74 -6.23 2.53
N VAL A 93 5.64 -5.14 1.76
CA VAL A 93 5.51 -3.78 2.33
C VAL A 93 4.27 -3.08 1.80
N VAL A 94 3.48 -2.47 2.70
CA VAL A 94 2.43 -1.52 2.37
C VAL A 94 2.96 -0.11 2.51
N LEU A 95 2.92 0.65 1.41
CA LEU A 95 3.51 1.98 1.27
C LEU A 95 2.45 3.06 1.19
N HIS A 96 2.59 4.07 2.05
CA HIS A 96 1.86 5.33 2.02
C HIS A 96 2.65 6.42 1.32
N GLY A 97 1.97 7.25 0.48
CA GLY A 97 2.67 8.27 -0.29
C GLY A 97 1.85 9.51 -0.64
N ALA A 98 1.08 10.06 0.31
CA ALA A 98 0.19 11.19 0.04
C ALA A 98 0.95 12.45 -0.42
N LYS A 99 0.68 12.89 -1.66
CA LYS A 99 1.34 14.03 -2.35
C LYS A 99 2.88 13.93 -2.48
N CYS A 100 3.47 12.74 -2.31
CA CYS A 100 4.93 12.57 -2.37
C CYS A 100 5.39 11.23 -2.95
N TRP A 101 4.58 10.58 -3.79
CA TRP A 101 4.86 9.28 -4.40
C TRP A 101 6.25 9.19 -5.04
N GLY A 102 6.74 10.26 -5.71
CA GLY A 102 8.07 10.27 -6.29
C GLY A 102 9.19 10.05 -5.26
N GLN A 103 9.02 10.56 -4.03
CA GLN A 103 9.99 10.37 -2.96
C GLN A 103 9.91 8.96 -2.37
N VAL A 104 8.70 8.38 -2.25
CA VAL A 104 8.51 7.00 -1.81
C VAL A 104 9.12 6.02 -2.81
N VAL A 105 8.85 6.18 -4.10
CA VAL A 105 9.46 5.36 -5.17
C VAL A 105 10.98 5.47 -5.18
N ALA A 106 11.51 6.68 -5.02
CA ALA A 106 12.95 6.91 -4.96
C ALA A 106 13.59 6.22 -3.74
N ALA A 107 12.94 6.26 -2.57
CA ALA A 107 13.42 5.58 -1.37
C ALA A 107 13.44 4.05 -1.53
N VAL A 108 12.37 3.46 -2.11
CA VAL A 108 12.31 2.02 -2.40
C VAL A 108 13.44 1.62 -3.37
N LYS A 109 13.64 2.40 -4.43
CA LYS A 109 14.68 2.16 -5.42
C LYS A 109 16.08 2.24 -4.82
N ALA A 110 16.34 3.24 -3.96
CA ALA A 110 17.61 3.39 -3.27
C ALA A 110 17.87 2.22 -2.31
N ALA A 111 16.91 1.88 -1.46
CA ALA A 111 17.05 0.79 -0.49
C ALA A 111 17.29 -0.57 -1.16
N LYS A 112 16.61 -0.85 -2.30
CA LYS A 112 16.88 -2.06 -3.10
C LYS A 112 18.22 -2.03 -3.80
N GLY A 113 18.70 -0.86 -4.21
CA GLY A 113 20.01 -0.71 -4.85
C GLY A 113 21.20 -0.87 -3.90
N GLU A 114 20.99 -0.65 -2.60
CA GLU A 114 21.99 -0.87 -1.55
C GLU A 114 22.09 -2.36 -1.14
N ASP A 115 21.13 -3.19 -1.50
CA ASP A 115 21.05 -4.59 -1.13
C ASP A 115 21.13 -5.51 -2.38
N GLU A 116 22.24 -6.22 -2.52
CA GLU A 116 22.51 -7.06 -3.69
C GLU A 116 21.88 -8.47 -3.61
N ARG A 117 21.21 -8.81 -2.50
CA ARG A 117 20.59 -10.13 -2.33
C ARG A 117 19.46 -10.34 -3.34
N GLN A 118 19.33 -11.61 -3.82
CA GLN A 118 18.25 -11.97 -4.75
C GLN A 118 16.87 -11.81 -4.13
N GLU A 119 16.74 -12.14 -2.84
CA GLU A 119 15.48 -12.00 -2.08
C GLU A 119 14.98 -10.57 -2.07
N THR A 120 15.89 -9.60 -1.98
CA THR A 120 15.56 -8.17 -2.04
C THR A 120 15.01 -7.75 -3.42
N ARG A 121 15.53 -8.38 -4.49
CA ARG A 121 15.02 -8.14 -5.86
C ARG A 121 13.59 -8.64 -6.02
N ASP A 122 13.23 -9.73 -5.35
CA ASP A 122 11.92 -10.38 -5.41
C ASP A 122 10.92 -9.77 -4.44
N MET A 123 11.36 -8.83 -3.57
CA MET A 123 10.50 -8.11 -2.64
C MET A 123 9.32 -7.44 -3.34
N ARG A 124 8.18 -7.50 -2.69
CA ARG A 124 6.89 -6.97 -3.20
C ARG A 124 6.41 -5.80 -2.38
N PHE A 125 5.88 -4.82 -3.07
CA PHE A 125 5.41 -3.57 -2.48
C PHE A 125 4.00 -3.28 -2.93
N LEU A 126 3.13 -2.91 -2.00
CA LEU A 126 1.82 -2.35 -2.27
C LEU A 126 1.90 -0.82 -2.15
N PHE A 127 1.67 -0.12 -3.23
CA PHE A 127 1.48 1.34 -3.26
C PHE A 127 -0.01 1.59 -3.06
N HIS A 128 -0.44 1.69 -1.79
CA HIS A 128 -1.85 1.83 -1.46
C HIS A 128 -2.32 3.26 -1.69
N GLY A 129 -3.59 3.47 -2.08
CA GLY A 129 -4.13 4.81 -2.33
C GLY A 129 -3.38 5.62 -3.40
N PHE A 130 -2.65 4.96 -4.31
CA PHE A 130 -1.82 5.64 -5.30
C PHE A 130 -2.63 6.56 -6.21
N SER A 131 -2.23 7.82 -6.30
CA SER A 131 -2.95 8.83 -7.05
C SER A 131 -2.04 9.91 -7.64
N ARG A 132 -2.52 10.61 -8.67
CA ARG A 132 -1.93 11.84 -9.25
C ARG A 132 -0.51 11.73 -9.82
N SER A 133 0.03 10.53 -10.01
CA SER A 133 1.43 10.32 -10.40
C SER A 133 1.58 9.17 -11.40
N ASP A 134 0.67 9.10 -12.38
CA ASP A 134 0.61 8.02 -13.36
C ASP A 134 1.93 7.79 -14.12
N GLY A 135 2.75 8.83 -14.30
CA GLY A 135 4.10 8.71 -14.85
C GLY A 135 5.06 7.84 -14.03
N LEU A 136 4.77 7.57 -12.75
CA LEU A 136 5.57 6.68 -11.89
C LEU A 136 5.17 5.20 -12.00
N ILE A 137 4.08 4.86 -12.69
CA ILE A 137 3.64 3.46 -12.84
C ILE A 137 4.76 2.55 -13.36
N PRO A 138 5.52 2.92 -14.41
CA PRO A 138 6.63 2.09 -14.87
C PRO A 138 7.72 1.86 -13.81
N ASP A 139 8.06 2.89 -13.04
CA ASP A 139 9.06 2.77 -11.97
C ASP A 139 8.56 1.87 -10.83
N ILE A 140 7.28 2.00 -10.44
CA ILE A 140 6.63 1.12 -9.46
C ILE A 140 6.68 -0.34 -9.91
N VAL A 141 6.30 -0.61 -11.15
CA VAL A 141 6.32 -1.96 -11.73
C VAL A 141 7.74 -2.52 -11.76
N ALA A 142 8.73 -1.70 -12.12
CA ALA A 142 10.15 -2.09 -12.13
C ALA A 142 10.68 -2.46 -10.73
N GLN A 143 10.06 -1.93 -9.66
CA GLN A 143 10.37 -2.31 -8.27
C GLN A 143 9.58 -3.53 -7.77
N ASN A 144 8.87 -4.25 -8.63
CA ASN A 144 7.94 -5.33 -8.28
C ASN A 144 6.76 -4.84 -7.42
N GLY A 145 6.32 -3.61 -7.69
CA GLY A 145 5.22 -2.95 -7.01
C GLY A 145 3.86 -3.34 -7.58
N TYR A 146 2.86 -3.33 -6.70
CA TYR A 146 1.44 -3.42 -6.99
C TYR A 146 0.77 -2.09 -6.61
N ILE A 147 -0.33 -1.79 -7.26
CA ILE A 147 -1.08 -0.54 -7.05
C ILE A 147 -2.51 -0.89 -6.73
N SER A 148 -3.03 -0.44 -5.59
CA SER A 148 -4.42 -0.63 -5.23
C SER A 148 -5.31 0.53 -5.68
N VAL A 149 -6.54 0.17 -6.01
CA VAL A 149 -7.63 1.09 -6.35
C VAL A 149 -8.66 1.05 -5.24
N GLY A 150 -8.92 2.22 -4.67
CA GLY A 150 -9.82 2.40 -3.54
C GLY A 150 -11.07 3.23 -3.85
N PRO A 151 -11.78 3.68 -2.81
CA PRO A 151 -13.09 4.35 -2.89
C PRO A 151 -13.15 5.57 -3.81
N ALA A 152 -12.01 6.25 -4.03
CA ALA A 152 -11.96 7.42 -4.93
C ALA A 152 -12.45 7.12 -6.35
N VAL A 153 -12.46 5.86 -6.78
CA VAL A 153 -12.99 5.44 -8.09
C VAL A 153 -14.49 5.69 -8.23
N MET A 154 -15.22 5.74 -7.10
CA MET A 154 -16.66 6.00 -7.06
C MET A 154 -17.01 7.47 -7.30
N ASN A 155 -16.07 8.39 -7.12
CA ASN A 155 -16.28 9.81 -7.30
C ASN A 155 -16.20 10.20 -8.78
N ASP A 156 -17.33 10.63 -9.37
CA ASP A 156 -17.43 11.02 -10.79
C ASP A 156 -16.57 12.25 -11.14
N HIS A 157 -16.26 13.08 -10.16
CA HIS A 157 -15.39 14.24 -10.33
C HIS A 157 -13.89 13.90 -10.26
N ALA A 158 -13.51 12.68 -9.86
CA ALA A 158 -12.13 12.23 -9.80
C ALA A 158 -11.60 11.75 -11.16
N VAL A 159 -11.80 12.56 -12.22
CA VAL A 159 -11.48 12.21 -13.61
C VAL A 159 -10.04 11.69 -13.75
N ASN A 160 -9.06 12.43 -13.23
CA ASN A 160 -7.65 12.05 -13.33
C ASN A 160 -7.33 10.73 -12.62
N TYR A 161 -8.00 10.42 -11.51
CA TYR A 161 -7.85 9.15 -10.81
C TYR A 161 -8.41 8.00 -11.64
N ARG A 162 -9.59 8.17 -12.22
CA ARG A 162 -10.21 7.18 -13.12
C ARG A 162 -9.37 6.90 -14.35
N GLU A 163 -8.75 7.92 -14.95
CA GLU A 163 -7.81 7.73 -16.05
C GLU A 163 -6.53 6.99 -15.61
N LEU A 164 -6.01 7.28 -14.41
CA LEU A 164 -4.89 6.55 -13.82
C LEU A 164 -5.22 5.06 -13.65
N VAL A 165 -6.42 4.73 -13.16
CA VAL A 165 -6.88 3.34 -12.99
C VAL A 165 -6.81 2.53 -14.29
N LYS A 166 -7.10 3.15 -15.44
CA LYS A 166 -7.00 2.50 -16.75
C LYS A 166 -5.55 2.19 -17.18
N LYS A 167 -4.57 2.94 -16.66
CA LYS A 167 -3.14 2.82 -16.99
C LYS A 167 -2.39 1.79 -16.16
N ILE A 168 -2.94 1.37 -15.01
CA ILE A 168 -2.30 0.37 -14.16
C ILE A 168 -2.25 -0.97 -14.92
N PRO A 169 -1.09 -1.63 -15.08
CA PRO A 169 -1.01 -2.96 -15.66
C PRO A 169 -1.91 -3.94 -14.92
N LEU A 170 -2.65 -4.77 -15.65
CA LEU A 170 -3.67 -5.64 -15.05
C LEU A 170 -3.07 -6.64 -14.05
N ASP A 171 -1.86 -7.10 -14.29
CA ASP A 171 -1.11 -8.00 -13.41
C ASP A 171 -0.48 -7.31 -12.17
N ARG A 172 -0.69 -6.01 -12.03
CA ARG A 172 -0.22 -5.16 -10.92
C ARG A 172 -1.34 -4.43 -10.19
N LEU A 173 -2.57 -4.64 -10.64
CA LEU A 173 -3.76 -3.98 -10.08
C LEU A 173 -4.31 -4.77 -8.90
N LEU A 174 -4.63 -4.07 -7.84
CA LEU A 174 -5.29 -4.57 -6.64
C LEU A 174 -6.46 -3.68 -6.24
N LEU A 175 -7.27 -4.13 -5.31
CA LEU A 175 -8.41 -3.38 -4.79
C LEU A 175 -8.32 -3.25 -3.28
N GLU A 176 -8.77 -2.11 -2.77
CA GLU A 176 -8.81 -1.82 -1.34
C GLU A 176 -10.02 -0.99 -0.96
N THR A 177 -10.39 -1.04 0.31
CA THR A 177 -11.37 -0.11 0.85
C THR A 177 -10.72 1.04 1.61
N ASP A 178 -9.54 0.87 2.15
CA ASP A 178 -8.90 1.82 3.09
C ASP A 178 -9.88 2.21 4.21
N ARG A 179 -10.70 1.26 4.64
CA ARG A 179 -11.78 1.46 5.60
C ARG A 179 -11.23 1.72 6.98
N THR A 180 -11.61 2.87 7.55
CA THR A 180 -11.27 3.28 8.93
C THR A 180 -12.53 3.39 9.78
N GLU A 181 -12.40 3.53 11.10
CA GLU A 181 -13.54 3.80 11.98
C GLU A 181 -14.30 5.06 11.55
N GLN A 182 -13.57 6.12 11.14
CA GLN A 182 -14.15 7.39 10.72
C GLN A 182 -14.89 7.29 9.40
N SER A 183 -14.41 6.47 8.47
CA SER A 183 -15.03 6.30 7.14
C SER A 183 -16.03 5.15 7.05
N ALA A 184 -16.18 4.34 8.08
CA ALA A 184 -16.91 3.07 8.05
C ALA A 184 -18.36 3.18 7.50
N ALA A 185 -19.06 4.24 7.87
CA ALA A 185 -20.46 4.45 7.44
C ALA A 185 -20.61 4.84 5.96
N GLU A 186 -19.59 5.50 5.40
CA GLU A 186 -19.62 6.04 4.03
C GLU A 186 -18.74 5.24 3.07
N CYS A 187 -17.92 4.34 3.59
CA CYS A 187 -17.01 3.52 2.80
C CYS A 187 -17.79 2.54 1.93
N PRO A 188 -17.65 2.60 0.59
CA PRO A 188 -18.35 1.69 -0.28
C PRO A 188 -17.88 0.24 -0.05
N PRO A 189 -18.76 -0.75 -0.24
CA PRO A 189 -18.36 -2.15 -0.27
C PRO A 189 -17.30 -2.41 -1.34
N LEU A 190 -16.38 -3.34 -1.08
CA LEU A 190 -15.35 -3.72 -2.06
C LEU A 190 -15.95 -4.18 -3.40
N ALA A 191 -17.13 -4.79 -3.36
CA ALA A 191 -17.86 -5.21 -4.56
C ALA A 191 -18.22 -4.04 -5.49
N ASP A 192 -18.57 -2.88 -4.92
CA ASP A 192 -18.89 -1.68 -5.70
C ASP A 192 -17.63 -1.08 -6.32
N ILE A 193 -16.51 -1.06 -5.58
CA ILE A 193 -15.19 -0.64 -6.08
C ILE A 193 -14.74 -1.55 -7.23
N LEU A 194 -14.91 -2.88 -7.06
CA LEU A 194 -14.61 -3.87 -8.10
C LEU A 194 -15.47 -3.62 -9.35
N ALA A 195 -16.78 -3.48 -9.19
CA ALA A 195 -17.70 -3.27 -10.30
C ALA A 195 -17.37 -1.98 -11.08
N LYS A 196 -17.10 -0.88 -10.35
CA LYS A 196 -16.73 0.40 -10.97
C LYS A 196 -15.38 0.33 -11.68
N THR A 197 -14.41 -0.35 -11.09
CA THR A 197 -13.11 -0.56 -11.72
C THR A 197 -13.21 -1.40 -12.99
N ALA A 198 -14.04 -2.46 -12.98
CA ALA A 198 -14.31 -3.29 -14.16
C ALA A 198 -14.95 -2.49 -15.28
N GLU A 199 -15.98 -1.67 -14.96
CA GLU A 199 -16.64 -0.75 -15.91
C GLU A 199 -15.60 0.17 -16.58
N LEU A 200 -14.76 0.85 -15.79
CA LEU A 200 -13.76 1.79 -16.30
C LEU A 200 -12.72 1.10 -17.21
N ARG A 201 -12.43 -0.16 -16.96
CA ARG A 201 -11.45 -0.94 -17.73
C ARG A 201 -12.08 -1.72 -18.90
N GLY A 202 -13.40 -1.66 -19.06
CA GLY A 202 -14.12 -2.41 -20.09
C GLY A 202 -13.99 -3.93 -19.93
N MET A 203 -13.95 -4.41 -18.69
CA MET A 203 -13.81 -5.83 -18.33
C MET A 203 -15.08 -6.36 -17.66
N SER A 204 -15.25 -7.69 -17.67
CA SER A 204 -16.26 -8.28 -16.79
C SER A 204 -15.82 -8.22 -15.33
N VAL A 205 -16.76 -8.08 -14.41
CA VAL A 205 -16.51 -8.09 -12.95
C VAL A 205 -15.79 -9.38 -12.55
N ALA A 206 -16.23 -10.53 -13.07
CA ALA A 206 -15.64 -11.82 -12.75
C ALA A 206 -14.19 -11.97 -13.23
N ASP A 207 -13.84 -11.39 -14.41
CA ASP A 207 -12.47 -11.43 -14.92
C ASP A 207 -11.55 -10.55 -14.08
N LEU A 208 -12.00 -9.36 -13.71
CA LEU A 208 -11.23 -8.46 -12.87
C LEU A 208 -11.04 -9.05 -11.46
N GLU A 209 -12.08 -9.61 -10.86
CA GLU A 209 -11.99 -10.28 -9.56
C GLU A 209 -10.96 -11.41 -9.58
N ARG A 210 -11.03 -12.30 -10.56
CA ARG A 210 -10.04 -13.38 -10.70
C ARG A 210 -8.61 -12.87 -10.80
N GLN A 211 -8.41 -11.80 -11.56
CA GLN A 211 -7.07 -11.23 -11.75
C GLN A 211 -6.56 -10.55 -10.49
N THR A 212 -7.38 -9.72 -9.84
CA THR A 212 -6.96 -9.02 -8.61
C THR A 212 -6.73 -9.98 -7.45
N ASP A 213 -7.54 -11.05 -7.33
CA ASP A 213 -7.31 -12.12 -6.36
C ASP A 213 -6.02 -12.91 -6.66
N ALA A 214 -5.71 -13.14 -7.94
CA ALA A 214 -4.46 -13.78 -8.32
C ALA A 214 -3.24 -12.87 -8.01
N ASN A 215 -3.38 -11.56 -8.20
CA ASN A 215 -2.35 -10.59 -7.87
C ASN A 215 -2.14 -10.51 -6.34
N ALA A 216 -3.22 -10.48 -5.55
CA ALA A 216 -3.16 -10.47 -4.09
C ALA A 216 -2.40 -11.71 -3.55
N ARG A 217 -2.67 -12.90 -4.08
CA ARG A 217 -1.92 -14.11 -3.72
C ARG A 217 -0.42 -14.07 -4.06
N LYS A 218 -0.01 -13.22 -5.01
CA LYS A 218 1.42 -13.02 -5.32
C LYS A 218 2.05 -11.97 -4.42
N LEU A 219 1.27 -11.05 -3.91
CA LEU A 219 1.75 -10.01 -3.00
C LEU A 219 2.00 -10.57 -1.59
N TRP A 220 1.11 -11.46 -1.14
CA TRP A 220 1.11 -12.15 0.17
C TRP A 220 1.29 -13.66 0.01
#